data_18adb484efa09d759db8ac185be44a66
#
_entry.id   18adb484efa09d759db8ac185be44a66
#
_cell.length_a   1.000
_cell.length_b   1.000
_cell.length_c   1.000
_cell.angle_alpha   90.00
_cell.angle_beta   90.00
_cell.angle_gamma   90.00
#
_symmetry.space_group_name_H-M   'P 1'
#
loop_
_entity.id
_entity.type
_entity.pdbx_description
1 polymer ?
#
loop_
_entity_poly.entity_id
_entity_poly.type
_entity_poly.pdbx_seq_one_letter_code
_entity_poly.pdbx_strand_id
1 'polypeptide(L)'
;MTGFTVSGGRLLRDGQPFTAVGVDHHPSRAGCRIWSDWDAVALERDFADIAAARLNTVRLFVFWRDFEPAPGRYDEKAFARLHDAVTLAGAAGLACVVSVLTIWMNGQLLDLPWRAGRSLWRDEEMLVRQEEFVRAVGGCLSDVDNVLAYDLGDEIGNVDPVESATLSREQVAAWHARLAAALRGAHPGVAVCQAGDASGVLRGSPFGVDNAGELDLVAVHGFPTWAPGSIEATSSYKATNLTSFLVRFAAAYGVPFVDELGAYGVGEDVAAGYLRASAASAMANGAAGVLVWCWQDIASAQEPYADRPMERFAGLTRLDGTPKPALAEVRRVAESAADLAGSERRARIAVYIPEHARVAGKSYLDSGVGTLATFYAYLLLKRAHLDFDLVSGDLDGYGLVICPSVTHVTLTDLDRLRAHLARGGTVYYSLGDHLHGFPGADLAGAELSDYSLTPEGKTAIRWSEVDWPLDWKTGGATTIGLVATTGEPIARYPDGTPAVLVNRVGEGTVVFCGAPLERQLDQPGRLTGSRWERLYRRIARLAGIVPTVDCADPDVELVADGNRVVVVNHGARRAGCDLVWPGGERVAVRLAAKDWVIVEEEPV
;
A
#
# COMPACT_ATOMS: atom_id res chain seq x y z
N MET A 1 -19.53 4.20 24.67
CA MET A 1 -18.98 5.29 23.82
C MET A 1 -19.67 5.15 22.47
N THR A 2 -20.42 6.15 22.06
CA THR A 2 -20.97 6.27 20.72
C THR A 2 -19.85 6.83 19.82
N GLY A 3 -19.71 6.35 18.58
CA GLY A 3 -18.72 6.83 17.63
C GLY A 3 -17.73 5.77 17.16
N PHE A 4 -16.66 6.22 16.51
CA PHE A 4 -15.64 5.35 15.90
C PHE A 4 -14.42 5.19 16.80
N THR A 5 -13.86 3.99 16.82
CA THR A 5 -12.61 3.66 17.53
C THR A 5 -11.78 2.65 16.75
N VAL A 6 -10.46 2.64 16.97
CA VAL A 6 -9.57 1.60 16.47
C VAL A 6 -9.10 0.78 17.67
N SER A 7 -9.37 -0.51 17.64
CA SER A 7 -9.00 -1.43 18.74
C SER A 7 -8.84 -2.85 18.22
N GLY A 8 -7.89 -3.58 18.77
CA GLY A 8 -7.62 -4.97 18.39
C GLY A 8 -7.35 -5.14 16.89
N GLY A 9 -6.63 -4.21 16.28
CA GLY A 9 -6.32 -4.25 14.85
C GLY A 9 -7.49 -3.92 13.91
N ARG A 10 -8.62 -3.42 14.43
CA ARG A 10 -9.86 -3.20 13.67
C ARG A 10 -10.45 -1.82 13.88
N LEU A 11 -11.12 -1.34 12.85
CA LEU A 11 -11.99 -0.17 12.91
C LEU A 11 -13.37 -0.61 13.44
N LEU A 12 -13.86 0.09 14.44
CA LEU A 12 -15.13 -0.20 15.10
C LEU A 12 -16.03 1.04 15.08
N ARG A 13 -17.35 0.82 14.94
CA ARG A 13 -18.40 1.81 15.21
C ARG A 13 -19.28 1.28 16.35
N ASP A 14 -19.41 2.04 17.42
CA ASP A 14 -20.20 1.64 18.62
C ASP A 14 -19.79 0.25 19.15
N GLY A 15 -18.48 -0.06 19.06
CA GLY A 15 -17.91 -1.35 19.48
C GLY A 15 -18.15 -2.53 18.52
N GLN A 16 -18.81 -2.30 17.38
CA GLN A 16 -19.00 -3.31 16.34
C GLN A 16 -18.04 -3.10 15.17
N PRO A 17 -17.55 -4.17 14.50
CA PRO A 17 -16.72 -4.04 13.33
C PRO A 17 -17.36 -3.14 12.27
N PHE A 18 -16.60 -2.18 11.78
CA PHE A 18 -17.00 -1.27 10.72
C PHE A 18 -16.00 -1.32 9.59
N THR A 19 -16.50 -1.47 8.38
CA THR A 19 -15.70 -1.45 7.16
C THR A 19 -16.09 -0.24 6.35
N ALA A 20 -15.16 0.68 6.14
CA ALA A 20 -15.41 1.90 5.39
C ALA A 20 -15.31 1.63 3.88
N VAL A 21 -16.38 1.90 3.14
CA VAL A 21 -16.33 1.95 1.67
C VAL A 21 -17.00 3.23 1.22
N GLY A 22 -16.24 4.08 0.51
CA GLY A 22 -16.75 5.40 0.22
C GLY A 22 -15.97 6.15 -0.84
N VAL A 23 -16.02 7.47 -0.74
CA VAL A 23 -15.43 8.38 -1.73
C VAL A 23 -14.83 9.61 -1.07
N ASP A 24 -13.85 10.19 -1.75
CA ASP A 24 -13.42 11.55 -1.51
C ASP A 24 -14.47 12.49 -2.11
N HIS A 25 -15.02 13.35 -1.28
CA HIS A 25 -15.98 14.35 -1.74
C HIS A 25 -15.27 15.67 -2.03
N HIS A 26 -15.21 15.98 -3.31
CA HIS A 26 -14.69 17.24 -3.80
C HIS A 26 -15.73 17.84 -4.73
N PRO A 27 -16.41 18.95 -4.30
CA PRO A 27 -17.55 19.48 -5.05
C PRO A 27 -17.17 19.84 -6.48
N SER A 28 -17.87 19.29 -7.45
CA SER A 28 -17.56 19.40 -8.88
C SER A 28 -17.30 20.83 -9.36
N ARG A 29 -18.13 21.79 -8.93
CA ARG A 29 -18.02 23.19 -9.36
C ARG A 29 -17.14 24.05 -8.48
N ALA A 30 -17.22 23.86 -7.17
CA ALA A 30 -16.46 24.65 -6.21
C ALA A 30 -15.00 24.21 -6.13
N GLY A 31 -14.73 22.91 -6.25
CA GLY A 31 -13.38 22.38 -6.07
C GLY A 31 -12.80 22.77 -4.72
N CYS A 32 -11.56 23.27 -4.70
CA CYS A 32 -10.90 23.74 -3.48
C CYS A 32 -11.54 24.98 -2.86
N ARG A 33 -12.56 25.57 -3.49
CA ARG A 33 -13.29 26.73 -2.97
C ARG A 33 -14.58 26.35 -2.24
N ILE A 34 -14.76 25.12 -1.88
CA ILE A 34 -15.94 24.61 -1.16
C ILE A 34 -16.34 25.50 0.02
N TRP A 35 -15.37 25.99 0.77
CA TRP A 35 -15.61 26.79 1.97
C TRP A 35 -15.96 28.27 1.68
N SER A 36 -15.60 28.79 0.52
CA SER A 36 -15.99 30.14 0.06
C SER A 36 -17.22 30.09 -0.85
N ASP A 37 -17.30 29.15 -1.78
CA ASP A 37 -18.39 28.95 -2.72
C ASP A 37 -19.38 27.89 -2.16
N TRP A 38 -19.87 28.12 -0.96
CA TRP A 38 -20.68 27.19 -0.19
C TRP A 38 -22.06 26.96 -0.80
N ASP A 39 -22.44 25.71 -1.01
CA ASP A 39 -23.75 25.26 -1.47
C ASP A 39 -24.23 24.04 -0.65
N ALA A 40 -24.93 24.30 0.46
CA ALA A 40 -25.45 23.26 1.34
C ALA A 40 -26.44 22.31 0.64
N VAL A 41 -27.23 22.83 -0.32
CA VAL A 41 -28.21 22.01 -1.05
C VAL A 41 -27.53 21.04 -1.99
N ALA A 42 -26.43 21.47 -2.64
CA ALA A 42 -25.63 20.57 -3.47
C ALA A 42 -24.95 19.48 -2.62
N LEU A 43 -24.40 19.83 -1.45
CA LEU A 43 -23.80 18.87 -0.52
C LEU A 43 -24.80 17.85 -0.01
N GLU A 44 -25.98 18.29 0.45
CA GLU A 44 -27.05 17.40 0.92
C GLU A 44 -27.45 16.39 -0.15
N ARG A 45 -27.62 16.85 -1.40
CA ARG A 45 -27.93 15.99 -2.54
C ARG A 45 -26.81 14.99 -2.79
N ASP A 46 -25.54 15.45 -2.86
CA ASP A 46 -24.40 14.59 -3.14
C ASP A 46 -24.25 13.51 -2.06
N PHE A 47 -24.43 13.84 -0.78
CA PHE A 47 -24.38 12.87 0.32
C PHE A 47 -25.54 11.87 0.27
N ALA A 48 -26.74 12.31 -0.08
CA ALA A 48 -27.88 11.42 -0.29
C ALA A 48 -27.64 10.45 -1.46
N ASP A 49 -27.04 10.92 -2.56
CA ASP A 49 -26.71 10.09 -3.72
C ASP A 49 -25.58 9.08 -3.41
N ILE A 50 -24.57 9.49 -2.63
CA ILE A 50 -23.50 8.61 -2.14
C ILE A 50 -24.09 7.49 -1.27
N ALA A 51 -24.96 7.82 -0.32
CA ALA A 51 -25.62 6.85 0.53
C ALA A 51 -26.56 5.91 -0.27
N ALA A 52 -27.28 6.44 -1.27
CA ALA A 52 -28.10 5.65 -2.19
C ALA A 52 -27.27 4.66 -3.02
N ALA A 53 -26.02 4.99 -3.32
CA ALA A 53 -25.06 4.10 -3.95
C ALA A 53 -24.49 3.03 -2.98
N ARG A 54 -25.02 2.91 -1.74
CA ARG A 54 -24.55 1.97 -0.71
C ARG A 54 -23.15 2.24 -0.16
N LEU A 55 -22.62 3.42 -0.41
CA LEU A 55 -21.39 3.87 0.22
C LEU A 55 -21.70 4.41 1.63
N ASN A 56 -20.74 4.26 2.54
CA ASN A 56 -20.99 4.58 3.96
C ASN A 56 -20.00 5.61 4.53
N THR A 57 -19.06 6.10 3.73
CA THR A 57 -18.00 6.99 4.19
C THR A 57 -17.70 8.06 3.13
N VAL A 58 -17.42 9.28 3.59
CA VAL A 58 -16.89 10.37 2.77
C VAL A 58 -15.64 10.96 3.41
N ARG A 59 -14.67 11.40 2.59
CA ARG A 59 -13.54 12.20 3.05
C ARG A 59 -13.73 13.64 2.61
N LEU A 60 -13.52 14.57 3.54
CA LEU A 60 -13.68 16.03 3.36
C LEU A 60 -12.35 16.73 3.60
N PHE A 61 -12.07 17.78 2.82
CA PHE A 61 -10.80 18.49 2.84
C PHE A 61 -10.94 19.87 3.47
N VAL A 62 -10.21 20.12 4.56
CA VAL A 62 -10.12 21.40 5.23
C VAL A 62 -8.92 22.19 4.69
N PHE A 63 -9.17 23.08 3.74
CA PHE A 63 -8.11 23.91 3.18
C PHE A 63 -7.72 24.98 4.19
N TRP A 64 -6.60 24.80 4.88
CA TRP A 64 -6.18 25.61 6.03
C TRP A 64 -6.24 27.11 5.75
N ARG A 65 -5.83 27.56 4.56
CA ARG A 65 -5.85 28.98 4.15
C ARG A 65 -7.23 29.64 4.24
N ASP A 66 -8.32 28.87 4.08
CA ASP A 66 -9.69 29.37 4.11
C ASP A 66 -10.22 29.51 5.55
N PHE A 67 -9.64 28.76 6.48
CA PHE A 67 -10.04 28.73 7.89
C PHE A 67 -9.24 29.69 8.77
N GLU A 68 -7.99 29.97 8.41
CA GLU A 68 -7.08 30.84 9.14
C GLU A 68 -6.46 31.89 8.18
N PRO A 69 -7.23 32.92 7.77
CA PRO A 69 -6.77 33.94 6.82
C PRO A 69 -5.63 34.82 7.35
N ALA A 70 -5.39 34.82 8.66
CA ALA A 70 -4.27 35.47 9.32
C ALA A 70 -3.91 34.69 10.58
N PRO A 71 -2.65 34.73 11.06
CA PRO A 71 -2.18 33.94 12.19
C PRO A 71 -3.08 34.08 13.43
N GLY A 72 -3.65 32.98 13.92
CA GLY A 72 -4.54 32.94 15.08
C GLY A 72 -5.91 33.58 14.88
N ARG A 73 -6.25 34.00 13.66
CA ARG A 73 -7.55 34.56 13.33
C ARG A 73 -8.34 33.59 12.49
N TYR A 74 -9.27 32.90 13.10
CA TYR A 74 -10.13 31.92 12.44
C TYR A 74 -11.34 32.56 11.76
N ASP A 75 -11.75 31.98 10.61
CA ASP A 75 -12.98 32.32 9.92
C ASP A 75 -14.15 31.50 10.50
N GLU A 76 -14.96 32.12 11.32
CA GLU A 76 -16.12 31.48 11.98
C GLU A 76 -17.12 30.88 10.98
N LYS A 77 -17.23 31.48 9.79
CA LYS A 77 -18.10 30.97 8.74
C LYS A 77 -17.59 29.65 8.17
N ALA A 78 -16.27 29.55 7.93
CA ALA A 78 -15.66 28.32 7.43
C ALA A 78 -15.83 27.18 8.43
N PHE A 79 -15.63 27.44 9.73
CA PHE A 79 -15.87 26.46 10.79
C PHE A 79 -17.35 26.05 10.90
N ALA A 80 -18.29 27.00 10.83
CA ALA A 80 -19.72 26.67 10.82
C ALA A 80 -20.10 25.79 9.61
N ARG A 81 -19.57 26.09 8.43
CA ARG A 81 -19.76 25.29 7.21
C ARG A 81 -19.16 23.89 7.31
N LEU A 82 -18.02 23.74 7.97
CA LEU A 82 -17.42 22.44 8.22
C LEU A 82 -18.33 21.59 9.12
N HIS A 83 -18.81 22.17 10.21
CA HIS A 83 -19.74 21.50 11.11
C HIS A 83 -21.05 21.11 10.38
N ASP A 84 -21.60 22.02 9.58
CA ASP A 84 -22.79 21.75 8.76
C ASP A 84 -22.53 20.61 7.75
N ALA A 85 -21.37 20.59 7.05
CA ALA A 85 -21.02 19.55 6.10
C ALA A 85 -20.96 18.16 6.76
N VAL A 86 -20.29 18.06 7.92
CA VAL A 86 -20.19 16.80 8.66
C VAL A 86 -21.55 16.35 9.19
N THR A 87 -22.35 17.29 9.67
CA THR A 87 -23.74 17.03 10.14
C THR A 87 -24.64 16.54 9.00
N LEU A 88 -24.58 17.17 7.82
CA LEU A 88 -25.32 16.74 6.63
C LEU A 88 -24.91 15.33 6.18
N ALA A 89 -23.61 15.02 6.20
CA ALA A 89 -23.13 13.67 5.91
C ALA A 89 -23.66 12.66 6.93
N GLY A 90 -23.66 13.00 8.22
CA GLY A 90 -24.24 12.18 9.30
C GLY A 90 -25.73 11.95 9.14
N ALA A 91 -26.48 12.97 8.73
CA ALA A 91 -27.91 12.86 8.43
C ALA A 91 -28.20 11.91 7.25
N ALA A 92 -27.28 11.80 6.30
CA ALA A 92 -27.32 10.80 5.22
C ALA A 92 -26.81 9.41 5.65
N GLY A 93 -26.35 9.22 6.90
CA GLY A 93 -25.80 7.96 7.42
C GLY A 93 -24.34 7.73 7.09
N LEU A 94 -23.61 8.74 6.62
CA LEU A 94 -22.21 8.64 6.22
C LEU A 94 -21.26 8.95 7.38
N ALA A 95 -20.21 8.16 7.49
CA ALA A 95 -19.03 8.47 8.29
C ALA A 95 -18.14 9.49 7.56
N CYS A 96 -17.40 10.31 8.32
CA CYS A 96 -16.52 11.33 7.76
C CYS A 96 -15.07 11.09 8.15
N VAL A 97 -14.16 11.04 7.16
CA VAL A 97 -12.74 11.29 7.35
C VAL A 97 -12.49 12.77 7.06
N VAL A 98 -11.82 13.49 7.97
CA VAL A 98 -11.59 14.93 7.82
C VAL A 98 -10.10 15.18 7.66
N SER A 99 -9.68 15.59 6.47
CA SER A 99 -8.28 15.96 6.15
C SER A 99 -8.03 17.39 6.59
N VAL A 100 -7.25 17.55 7.69
CA VAL A 100 -7.24 18.80 8.45
C VAL A 100 -6.29 19.85 7.87
N LEU A 101 -5.01 19.50 7.68
CA LEU A 101 -4.01 20.43 7.15
C LEU A 101 -3.89 20.29 5.63
N THR A 102 -4.99 20.49 4.90
CA THR A 102 -4.95 20.41 3.44
C THR A 102 -4.36 21.69 2.86
N ILE A 103 -3.08 21.63 2.48
CA ILE A 103 -2.33 22.70 1.81
C ILE A 103 -1.73 22.24 0.48
N TRP A 104 -2.01 21.02 0.09
CA TRP A 104 -1.64 20.41 -1.17
C TRP A 104 -2.88 19.84 -1.85
N MET A 105 -3.02 20.02 -3.14
CA MET A 105 -4.07 19.40 -3.93
C MET A 105 -3.64 19.30 -5.39
N ASN A 106 -3.68 18.08 -5.96
CA ASN A 106 -3.40 17.83 -7.37
C ASN A 106 -2.10 18.44 -7.89
N GLY A 107 -1.01 18.29 -7.15
CA GLY A 107 0.30 18.78 -7.54
C GLY A 107 0.50 20.27 -7.37
N GLN A 108 -0.39 20.96 -6.65
CA GLN A 108 -0.28 22.40 -6.38
C GLN A 108 -0.31 22.68 -4.88
N LEU A 109 0.59 23.56 -4.45
CA LEU A 109 0.61 24.10 -3.10
C LEU A 109 -0.47 25.19 -2.97
N LEU A 110 -1.43 24.97 -2.07
CA LEU A 110 -2.47 25.92 -1.68
C LEU A 110 -2.05 26.64 -0.38
N ASP A 111 -0.93 27.35 -0.45
CA ASP A 111 -0.23 27.90 0.70
C ASP A 111 -1.03 28.95 1.48
N LEU A 112 -0.65 29.12 2.74
CA LEU A 112 -1.18 30.15 3.62
C LEU A 112 -0.65 31.53 3.20
N PRO A 113 -1.51 32.55 3.00
CA PRO A 113 -1.06 33.88 2.58
C PRO A 113 -0.04 34.52 3.53
N TRP A 114 -0.06 34.13 4.81
CA TRP A 114 0.75 34.67 5.88
C TRP A 114 1.96 33.81 6.27
N ARG A 115 2.13 32.61 5.70
CA ARG A 115 3.27 31.73 6.01
C ARG A 115 4.62 32.37 5.68
N ALA A 116 4.67 33.17 4.63
CA ALA A 116 5.86 33.93 4.21
C ALA A 116 7.12 33.04 4.05
N GLY A 117 6.96 31.81 3.54
CA GLY A 117 8.07 30.88 3.32
C GLY A 117 8.65 30.24 4.58
N ARG A 118 8.00 30.38 5.74
CA ARG A 118 8.43 29.69 6.95
C ARG A 118 8.29 28.17 6.81
N SER A 119 9.19 27.44 7.45
CA SER A 119 9.14 25.99 7.48
C SER A 119 7.91 25.50 8.25
N LEU A 120 7.14 24.58 7.65
CA LEU A 120 6.04 23.88 8.33
C LEU A 120 6.55 22.89 9.39
N TRP A 121 7.81 22.48 9.29
CA TRP A 121 8.37 21.38 10.03
C TRP A 121 9.35 21.78 11.13
N ARG A 122 9.99 22.97 11.00
CA ARG A 122 11.10 23.42 11.85
C ARG A 122 10.86 24.76 12.52
N ASP A 123 9.96 25.59 11.98
CA ASP A 123 9.60 26.86 12.58
C ASP A 123 8.61 26.64 13.73
N GLU A 124 9.03 26.97 14.97
CA GLU A 124 8.21 26.68 16.16
C GLU A 124 6.88 27.46 16.15
N GLU A 125 6.84 28.66 15.58
CA GLU A 125 5.59 29.41 15.45
C GLU A 125 4.63 28.68 14.51
N MET A 126 5.13 28.12 13.40
CA MET A 126 4.31 27.34 12.47
C MET A 126 3.83 26.03 13.11
N LEU A 127 4.67 25.36 13.90
CA LEU A 127 4.26 24.15 14.64
C LEU A 127 3.16 24.46 15.67
N VAL A 128 3.29 25.58 16.41
CA VAL A 128 2.23 26.04 17.33
C VAL A 128 0.95 26.39 16.57
N ARG A 129 1.04 27.04 15.42
CA ARG A 129 -0.13 27.35 14.61
C ARG A 129 -0.86 26.10 14.11
N GLN A 130 -0.12 25.10 13.65
CA GLN A 130 -0.68 23.79 13.26
C GLN A 130 -1.41 23.15 14.43
N GLU A 131 -0.77 23.10 15.59
CA GLU A 131 -1.36 22.50 16.81
C GLU A 131 -2.64 23.23 17.25
N GLU A 132 -2.65 24.54 17.24
CA GLU A 132 -3.84 25.33 17.57
C GLU A 132 -4.96 25.17 16.53
N PHE A 133 -4.58 25.08 15.25
CA PHE A 133 -5.54 24.89 14.17
C PHE A 133 -6.21 23.52 14.24
N VAL A 134 -5.43 22.42 14.37
CA VAL A 134 -6.02 21.07 14.49
C VAL A 134 -6.87 20.95 15.75
N ARG A 135 -6.49 21.61 16.85
CA ARG A 135 -7.31 21.69 18.06
C ARG A 135 -8.63 22.42 17.81
N ALA A 136 -8.61 23.51 17.04
CA ALA A 136 -9.83 24.25 16.69
C ALA A 136 -10.77 23.41 15.81
N VAL A 137 -10.23 22.67 14.82
CA VAL A 137 -11.03 21.76 13.99
C VAL A 137 -11.60 20.61 14.83
N GLY A 138 -10.79 19.98 15.67
CA GLY A 138 -11.25 18.91 16.57
C GLY A 138 -12.34 19.39 17.54
N GLY A 139 -12.18 20.60 18.10
CA GLY A 139 -13.18 21.21 18.98
C GLY A 139 -14.49 21.55 18.27
N CYS A 140 -14.41 22.00 17.02
CA CYS A 140 -15.59 22.31 16.18
C CYS A 140 -16.46 21.06 15.93
N LEU A 141 -15.85 19.87 15.85
CA LEU A 141 -16.53 18.63 15.49
C LEU A 141 -16.69 17.67 16.68
N SER A 142 -16.39 18.11 17.90
CA SER A 142 -16.39 17.24 19.10
C SER A 142 -17.78 16.79 19.57
N ASP A 143 -18.83 17.42 19.09
CA ASP A 143 -20.22 17.14 19.40
C ASP A 143 -20.93 16.27 18.34
N VAL A 144 -20.24 15.89 17.25
CA VAL A 144 -20.78 15.00 16.21
C VAL A 144 -20.15 13.61 16.30
N ASP A 145 -20.97 12.56 16.11
CA ASP A 145 -20.58 11.16 16.32
C ASP A 145 -20.20 10.41 15.03
N ASN A 146 -20.28 11.07 13.88
CA ASN A 146 -19.98 10.48 12.58
C ASN A 146 -18.55 10.80 12.05
N VAL A 147 -17.69 11.45 12.84
CA VAL A 147 -16.26 11.58 12.50
C VAL A 147 -15.57 10.24 12.72
N LEU A 148 -15.13 9.59 11.64
CA LEU A 148 -14.41 8.33 11.66
C LEU A 148 -12.96 8.54 12.06
N ALA A 149 -12.28 9.48 11.39
CA ALA A 149 -10.89 9.79 11.66
C ALA A 149 -10.56 11.22 11.20
N TYR A 150 -9.51 11.79 11.79
CA TYR A 150 -8.82 12.95 11.23
C TYR A 150 -7.57 12.48 10.49
N ASP A 151 -7.44 12.90 9.23
CA ASP A 151 -6.20 12.84 8.49
C ASP A 151 -5.42 14.15 8.72
N LEU A 152 -4.17 14.04 9.17
CA LEU A 152 -3.35 15.20 9.52
C LEU A 152 -3.05 16.12 8.33
N GLY A 153 -3.10 15.60 7.12
CA GLY A 153 -2.99 16.40 5.90
C GLY A 153 -2.79 15.53 4.66
N ASP A 154 -3.44 15.93 3.58
CA ASP A 154 -3.40 15.23 2.31
C ASP A 154 -1.99 15.25 1.71
N GLU A 155 -1.41 14.07 1.48
CA GLU A 155 -0.07 13.86 0.91
C GLU A 155 0.98 14.88 1.41
N ILE A 156 0.93 15.18 2.70
CA ILE A 156 1.68 16.28 3.33
C ILE A 156 3.20 16.20 3.09
N GLY A 157 3.72 15.00 2.82
CA GLY A 157 5.11 14.79 2.43
C GLY A 157 5.50 15.46 1.10
N ASN A 158 4.52 15.79 0.24
CA ASN A 158 4.70 16.49 -1.03
C ASN A 158 4.70 18.01 -0.86
N VAL A 159 4.34 18.51 0.32
CA VAL A 159 4.44 19.93 0.65
C VAL A 159 5.90 20.29 0.90
N ASP A 160 6.39 21.31 0.22
CA ASP A 160 7.81 21.71 0.25
C ASP A 160 8.75 20.49 0.09
N PRO A 161 8.72 19.75 -1.04
CA PRO A 161 9.33 18.43 -1.18
C PRO A 161 10.85 18.44 -0.97
N VAL A 162 11.51 19.59 -1.21
CA VAL A 162 12.95 19.74 -0.95
C VAL A 162 13.25 19.74 0.54
N GLU A 163 12.42 20.43 1.33
CA GLU A 163 12.57 20.46 2.77
C GLU A 163 12.12 19.12 3.40
N SER A 164 10.95 18.63 3.03
CA SER A 164 10.38 17.41 3.58
C SER A 164 11.31 16.19 3.42
N ALA A 165 12.02 16.10 2.30
CA ALA A 165 13.02 15.06 2.06
C ALA A 165 14.26 15.15 2.98
N THR A 166 14.48 16.29 3.66
CA THR A 166 15.61 16.50 4.60
C THR A 166 15.23 16.31 6.06
N LEU A 167 13.96 16.02 6.33
CA LEU A 167 13.50 15.76 7.70
C LEU A 167 14.03 14.40 8.19
N SER A 168 14.28 14.30 9.50
CA SER A 168 14.52 13.00 10.10
C SER A 168 13.20 12.30 10.42
N ARG A 169 13.25 10.98 10.56
CA ARG A 169 12.08 10.19 10.99
C ARG A 169 11.57 10.65 12.35
N GLU A 170 12.49 10.97 13.27
CA GLU A 170 12.16 11.45 14.62
C GLU A 170 11.44 12.81 14.57
N GLN A 171 11.83 13.70 13.65
CA GLN A 171 11.13 14.98 13.47
C GLN A 171 9.69 14.77 12.99
N VAL A 172 9.47 13.87 12.03
CA VAL A 172 8.12 13.56 11.54
C VAL A 172 7.31 12.81 12.59
N ALA A 173 7.90 11.85 13.31
CA ALA A 173 7.22 11.15 14.42
C ALA A 173 6.80 12.14 15.52
N ALA A 174 7.68 13.08 15.90
CA ALA A 174 7.35 14.12 16.87
C ALA A 174 6.22 15.05 16.36
N TRP A 175 6.19 15.38 15.07
CA TRP A 175 5.12 16.14 14.44
C TRP A 175 3.78 15.37 14.49
N HIS A 176 3.77 14.07 14.14
CA HIS A 176 2.59 13.21 14.28
C HIS A 176 2.08 13.18 15.73
N ALA A 177 2.97 12.92 16.69
CA ALA A 177 2.62 12.85 18.10
C ALA A 177 2.00 14.16 18.61
N ARG A 178 2.60 15.29 18.25
CA ARG A 178 2.14 16.64 18.65
C ARG A 178 0.74 16.94 18.14
N LEU A 179 0.48 16.71 16.86
CA LEU A 179 -0.82 17.02 16.26
C LEU A 179 -1.91 16.01 16.67
N ALA A 180 -1.58 14.72 16.75
CA ALA A 180 -2.50 13.70 17.25
C ALA A 180 -2.92 13.98 18.70
N ALA A 181 -1.98 14.39 19.56
CA ALA A 181 -2.29 14.77 20.94
C ALA A 181 -3.21 16.00 21.00
N ALA A 182 -3.00 17.00 20.14
CA ALA A 182 -3.85 18.19 20.07
C ALA A 182 -5.29 17.86 19.62
N LEU A 183 -5.44 17.00 18.60
CA LEU A 183 -6.74 16.51 18.14
C LEU A 183 -7.47 15.70 19.21
N ARG A 184 -6.79 14.71 19.81
CA ARG A 184 -7.38 13.85 20.86
C ARG A 184 -7.74 14.65 22.12
N GLY A 185 -7.00 15.73 22.41
CA GLY A 185 -7.33 16.66 23.49
C GLY A 185 -8.61 17.47 23.25
N ALA A 186 -8.90 17.79 21.98
CA ALA A 186 -10.09 18.55 21.58
C ALA A 186 -11.29 17.63 21.26
N HIS A 187 -11.04 16.45 20.71
CA HIS A 187 -12.06 15.44 20.36
C HIS A 187 -11.62 14.07 20.90
N PRO A 188 -11.93 13.75 22.16
CA PRO A 188 -11.47 12.53 22.81
C PRO A 188 -11.97 11.25 22.16
N GLY A 189 -11.07 10.28 21.97
CA GLY A 189 -11.40 8.95 21.44
C GLY A 189 -11.46 8.86 19.91
N VAL A 190 -11.27 9.97 19.19
CA VAL A 190 -11.23 9.96 17.71
C VAL A 190 -9.95 9.33 17.18
N ALA A 191 -10.06 8.61 16.08
CA ALA A 191 -8.91 8.07 15.36
C ALA A 191 -8.17 9.16 14.57
N VAL A 192 -6.85 9.00 14.44
CA VAL A 192 -5.97 9.89 13.68
C VAL A 192 -5.16 9.06 12.69
N CYS A 193 -5.05 9.56 11.46
CA CYS A 193 -4.21 8.99 10.43
C CYS A 193 -3.37 10.07 9.71
N GLN A 194 -2.51 9.64 8.82
CA GLN A 194 -1.79 10.47 7.88
C GLN A 194 -1.90 9.85 6.49
N ALA A 195 -2.46 10.57 5.56
CA ALA A 195 -2.57 10.18 4.16
C ALA A 195 -1.20 10.25 3.46
N GLY A 196 -0.80 9.16 2.82
CA GLY A 196 0.48 9.06 2.14
C GLY A 196 0.39 8.40 0.78
N ASP A 197 1.09 8.95 -0.21
CA ASP A 197 1.17 8.38 -1.55
C ASP A 197 1.99 7.07 -1.61
N ALA A 198 1.91 6.36 -2.74
CA ALA A 198 2.64 5.11 -2.95
C ALA A 198 4.17 5.27 -2.87
N SER A 199 4.73 6.47 -3.09
CA SER A 199 6.17 6.69 -2.99
C SER A 199 6.66 6.66 -1.55
N GLY A 200 5.83 7.03 -0.58
CA GLY A 200 6.10 6.88 0.85
C GLY A 200 6.30 5.42 1.29
N VAL A 201 5.78 4.45 0.54
CA VAL A 201 6.00 3.02 0.74
C VAL A 201 7.15 2.51 -0.14
N LEU A 202 7.10 2.81 -1.45
CA LEU A 202 7.98 2.19 -2.45
C LEU A 202 9.38 2.81 -2.54
N ARG A 203 9.58 4.04 -2.05
CA ARG A 203 10.87 4.75 -2.11
C ARG A 203 11.50 5.06 -0.76
N GLY A 204 10.83 4.82 0.32
CA GLY A 204 11.20 5.33 1.63
C GLY A 204 11.02 6.86 1.74
N SER A 205 10.47 7.32 2.85
CA SER A 205 10.21 8.73 3.14
C SER A 205 10.14 8.90 4.65
N PRO A 206 10.52 10.04 5.20
CA PRO A 206 10.24 10.35 6.61
C PRO A 206 8.75 10.29 6.95
N PHE A 207 7.89 10.54 5.95
CA PHE A 207 6.42 10.41 6.01
C PHE A 207 5.91 9.02 5.59
N GLY A 208 6.80 8.04 5.47
CA GLY A 208 6.40 6.66 5.14
C GLY A 208 5.52 6.03 6.20
N VAL A 209 4.68 5.09 5.78
CA VAL A 209 3.74 4.35 6.65
C VAL A 209 4.42 3.64 7.84
N ASP A 210 5.71 3.34 7.71
CA ASP A 210 6.56 2.76 8.74
C ASP A 210 6.95 3.75 9.86
N ASN A 211 6.52 5.01 9.76
CA ASN A 211 6.71 6.05 10.77
C ASN A 211 5.37 6.51 11.39
N ALA A 212 4.36 5.63 11.38
CA ALA A 212 3.01 5.92 11.83
C ALA A 212 2.72 5.52 13.29
N GLY A 213 3.76 5.34 14.13
CA GLY A 213 3.62 4.75 15.47
C GLY A 213 2.65 5.45 16.45
N GLU A 214 2.38 6.74 16.24
CA GLU A 214 1.42 7.53 17.06
C GLU A 214 0.03 7.62 16.44
N LEU A 215 -0.17 7.01 15.27
CA LEU A 215 -1.40 7.07 14.50
C LEU A 215 -2.23 5.79 14.71
N ASP A 216 -3.54 5.91 14.61
CA ASP A 216 -4.49 4.81 14.81
C ASP A 216 -4.73 4.02 13.52
N LEU A 217 -4.74 4.71 12.38
CA LEU A 217 -4.85 4.12 11.05
C LEU A 217 -3.61 4.47 10.22
N VAL A 218 -3.20 3.53 9.37
CA VAL A 218 -2.09 3.71 8.43
C VAL A 218 -2.68 3.88 7.04
N ALA A 219 -2.81 5.14 6.62
CA ALA A 219 -3.50 5.51 5.40
C ALA A 219 -2.56 5.51 4.18
N VAL A 220 -3.06 5.03 3.03
CA VAL A 220 -2.31 4.89 1.78
C VAL A 220 -3.16 5.24 0.56
N HIS A 221 -2.52 5.89 -0.44
CA HIS A 221 -3.12 6.20 -1.72
C HIS A 221 -2.73 5.20 -2.80
N GLY A 222 -3.72 4.63 -3.49
CA GLY A 222 -3.56 3.58 -4.49
C GLY A 222 -3.68 4.08 -5.94
N PHE A 223 -2.69 4.88 -6.42
CA PHE A 223 -2.68 5.36 -7.80
C PHE A 223 -1.55 4.72 -8.63
N PRO A 224 -1.84 3.83 -9.59
CA PRO A 224 -0.81 3.20 -10.39
C PRO A 224 -0.07 4.19 -11.30
N THR A 225 -0.71 5.29 -11.68
CA THR A 225 -0.16 6.30 -12.61
C THR A 225 1.10 6.98 -12.04
N TRP A 226 1.16 7.20 -10.73
CA TRP A 226 2.28 7.87 -10.05
C TRP A 226 3.16 6.92 -9.23
N ALA A 227 2.82 5.64 -9.20
CA ALA A 227 3.61 4.69 -8.43
C ALA A 227 5.01 4.48 -9.02
N PRO A 228 6.05 4.40 -8.17
CA PRO A 228 7.39 4.08 -8.60
C PRO A 228 7.49 2.67 -9.20
N GLY A 229 8.52 2.45 -10.01
CA GLY A 229 8.77 1.18 -10.67
C GLY A 229 8.00 1.02 -11.98
N SER A 230 8.09 -0.16 -12.57
CA SER A 230 7.43 -0.48 -13.83
C SER A 230 6.04 -1.06 -13.57
N ILE A 231 5.04 -0.20 -13.42
CA ILE A 231 3.63 -0.61 -13.24
C ILE A 231 2.99 -1.03 -14.57
N GLU A 232 3.55 -0.57 -15.69
CA GLU A 232 3.17 -0.89 -17.07
C GLU A 232 1.91 -0.16 -17.54
N ALA A 233 0.73 -0.58 -17.11
CA ALA A 233 -0.55 0.03 -17.47
C ALA A 233 -1.55 -0.16 -16.33
N THR A 234 -2.56 0.70 -16.24
CA THR A 234 -3.65 0.59 -15.24
C THR A 234 -4.33 -0.80 -15.25
N SER A 235 -4.41 -1.43 -16.42
CA SER A 235 -4.96 -2.77 -16.57
C SER A 235 -3.96 -3.90 -16.34
N SER A 236 -2.68 -3.61 -16.01
CA SER A 236 -1.67 -4.63 -15.78
C SER A 236 -1.90 -5.41 -14.47
N TYR A 237 -1.28 -6.58 -14.36
CA TYR A 237 -1.25 -7.35 -13.12
C TYR A 237 -0.60 -6.56 -11.97
N LYS A 238 0.47 -5.84 -12.27
CA LYS A 238 1.18 -5.02 -11.27
C LYS A 238 0.29 -3.90 -10.74
N ALA A 239 -0.41 -3.19 -11.63
CA ALA A 239 -1.28 -2.08 -11.24
C ALA A 239 -2.42 -2.54 -10.33
N THR A 240 -3.13 -3.61 -10.70
CA THR A 240 -4.29 -4.08 -9.94
C THR A 240 -3.93 -4.75 -8.60
N ASN A 241 -2.64 -5.09 -8.39
CA ASN A 241 -2.11 -5.59 -7.11
C ASN A 241 -1.38 -4.51 -6.29
N LEU A 242 -1.23 -3.29 -6.82
CA LEU A 242 -0.49 -2.24 -6.12
C LEU A 242 -1.15 -1.88 -4.78
N THR A 243 -2.44 -1.59 -4.80
CA THR A 243 -3.17 -1.16 -3.59
C THR A 243 -3.17 -2.24 -2.52
N SER A 244 -3.38 -3.51 -2.88
CA SER A 244 -3.31 -4.62 -1.91
C SER A 244 -1.89 -4.84 -1.38
N PHE A 245 -0.85 -4.53 -2.15
CA PHE A 245 0.52 -4.49 -1.64
C PHE A 245 0.70 -3.36 -0.61
N LEU A 246 0.22 -2.14 -0.91
CA LEU A 246 0.30 -1.02 0.03
C LEU A 246 -0.43 -1.34 1.34
N VAL A 247 -1.60 -1.96 1.25
CA VAL A 247 -2.38 -2.45 2.41
C VAL A 247 -1.57 -3.46 3.24
N ARG A 248 -1.00 -4.48 2.59
CA ARG A 248 -0.19 -5.50 3.31
C ARG A 248 1.10 -4.91 3.89
N PHE A 249 1.69 -3.91 3.23
CA PHE A 249 2.84 -3.21 3.76
C PHE A 249 2.46 -2.35 4.99
N ALA A 250 1.37 -1.60 4.90
CA ALA A 250 0.84 -0.80 6.00
C ALA A 250 0.45 -1.67 7.21
N ALA A 251 -0.08 -2.89 6.98
CA ALA A 251 -0.44 -3.84 8.02
C ALA A 251 0.74 -4.28 8.91
N ALA A 252 1.98 -4.14 8.44
CA ALA A 252 3.17 -4.37 9.26
C ALA A 252 3.38 -3.28 10.33
N TYR A 253 2.64 -2.17 10.26
CA TYR A 253 2.83 -0.99 11.12
C TYR A 253 1.58 -0.54 11.86
N GLY A 254 0.41 -0.99 11.44
CA GLY A 254 -0.86 -0.63 12.08
C GLY A 254 -2.07 -1.07 11.28
N VAL A 255 -3.22 -0.48 11.52
CA VAL A 255 -4.47 -0.81 10.82
C VAL A 255 -4.49 -0.12 9.46
N PRO A 256 -4.41 -0.86 8.33
CA PRO A 256 -4.30 -0.26 7.01
C PRO A 256 -5.63 0.33 6.54
N PHE A 257 -5.56 1.51 5.93
CA PHE A 257 -6.71 2.21 5.39
C PHE A 257 -6.36 2.78 4.01
N VAL A 258 -7.19 2.53 3.00
CA VAL A 258 -7.02 3.12 1.67
C VAL A 258 -7.92 4.33 1.60
N ASP A 259 -7.37 5.50 1.82
CA ASP A 259 -8.12 6.76 1.84
C ASP A 259 -8.19 7.45 0.48
N GLU A 260 -7.39 6.98 -0.51
CA GLU A 260 -7.61 7.28 -1.92
C GLU A 260 -7.27 6.10 -2.83
N LEU A 261 -8.17 5.77 -3.73
CA LEU A 261 -8.00 4.80 -4.81
C LEU A 261 -8.53 5.39 -6.11
N GLY A 262 -7.74 5.42 -7.16
CA GLY A 262 -8.19 5.98 -8.42
C GLY A 262 -7.41 5.53 -9.65
N ALA A 263 -7.96 5.84 -10.82
CA ALA A 263 -7.37 5.59 -12.12
C ALA A 263 -7.47 6.84 -13.01
N TYR A 264 -6.34 7.29 -13.52
CA TYR A 264 -6.25 8.50 -14.33
C TYR A 264 -5.85 8.20 -15.77
N GLY A 265 -6.35 9.00 -16.69
CA GLY A 265 -5.94 8.96 -18.09
C GLY A 265 -6.37 7.72 -18.86
N VAL A 266 -7.42 7.04 -18.40
CA VAL A 266 -7.93 5.81 -19.01
C VAL A 266 -9.42 5.90 -19.29
N GLY A 267 -9.93 5.07 -20.21
CA GLY A 267 -11.36 4.98 -20.48
C GLY A 267 -12.16 4.42 -19.31
N GLU A 268 -13.45 4.75 -19.22
CA GLU A 268 -14.34 4.40 -18.11
C GLU A 268 -14.39 2.88 -17.82
N ASP A 269 -14.38 2.02 -18.86
CA ASP A 269 -14.39 0.56 -18.69
C ASP A 269 -13.08 0.04 -18.10
N VAL A 270 -11.95 0.65 -18.46
CA VAL A 270 -10.63 0.33 -17.88
C VAL A 270 -10.58 0.74 -16.42
N ALA A 271 -11.07 1.94 -16.10
CA ALA A 271 -11.18 2.43 -14.73
C ALA A 271 -12.08 1.53 -13.88
N ALA A 272 -13.24 1.13 -14.42
CA ALA A 272 -14.17 0.21 -13.75
C ALA A 272 -13.52 -1.14 -13.44
N GLY A 273 -12.84 -1.73 -14.43
CA GLY A 273 -12.12 -3.00 -14.26
C GLY A 273 -10.99 -2.90 -13.23
N TYR A 274 -10.24 -1.79 -13.24
CA TYR A 274 -9.19 -1.52 -12.26
C TYR A 274 -9.78 -1.42 -10.84
N LEU A 275 -10.78 -0.57 -10.62
CA LEU A 275 -11.40 -0.35 -9.32
C LEU A 275 -12.04 -1.63 -8.78
N ARG A 276 -12.71 -2.41 -9.64
CA ARG A 276 -13.30 -3.70 -9.28
C ARG A 276 -12.28 -4.67 -8.70
N ALA A 277 -11.16 -4.90 -9.40
CA ALA A 277 -10.13 -5.83 -8.96
C ALA A 277 -9.33 -5.28 -7.77
N SER A 278 -8.92 -4.00 -7.82
CA SER A 278 -8.05 -3.40 -6.81
C SER A 278 -8.75 -3.19 -5.47
N ALA A 279 -10.01 -2.74 -5.47
CA ALA A 279 -10.76 -2.55 -4.24
C ALA A 279 -11.08 -3.88 -3.56
N ALA A 280 -11.54 -4.89 -4.31
CA ALA A 280 -11.80 -6.23 -3.76
C ALA A 280 -10.51 -6.87 -3.22
N SER A 281 -9.40 -6.77 -3.96
CA SER A 281 -8.09 -7.27 -3.51
C SER A 281 -7.61 -6.53 -2.25
N ALA A 282 -7.75 -5.20 -2.19
CA ALA A 282 -7.36 -4.42 -1.01
C ALA A 282 -8.15 -4.86 0.24
N MET A 283 -9.47 -4.99 0.11
CA MET A 283 -10.33 -5.46 1.19
C MET A 283 -9.97 -6.86 1.65
N ALA A 284 -9.80 -7.81 0.72
CA ALA A 284 -9.41 -9.19 1.02
C ALA A 284 -8.03 -9.28 1.69
N ASN A 285 -7.14 -8.32 1.43
CA ASN A 285 -5.81 -8.25 2.04
C ASN A 285 -5.77 -7.44 3.35
N GLY A 286 -6.92 -7.07 3.91
CA GLY A 286 -7.04 -6.54 5.28
C GLY A 286 -7.19 -5.02 5.38
N ALA A 287 -7.58 -4.31 4.30
CA ALA A 287 -7.91 -2.89 4.42
C ALA A 287 -9.13 -2.70 5.33
N ALA A 288 -9.04 -1.81 6.32
CA ALA A 288 -10.16 -1.42 7.17
C ALA A 288 -11.18 -0.56 6.41
N GLY A 289 -10.78 -0.03 5.26
CA GLY A 289 -11.65 0.70 4.34
C GLY A 289 -10.97 1.05 3.04
N VAL A 290 -11.80 1.41 2.06
CA VAL A 290 -11.37 1.89 0.73
C VAL A 290 -12.23 3.08 0.34
N LEU A 291 -11.61 4.22 0.11
CA LEU A 291 -12.24 5.41 -0.45
C LEU A 291 -11.73 5.63 -1.88
N VAL A 292 -12.61 6.10 -2.76
CA VAL A 292 -12.27 6.33 -4.17
C VAL A 292 -12.20 7.81 -4.46
N TRP A 293 -11.12 8.25 -5.06
CA TRP A 293 -11.00 9.58 -5.65
C TRP A 293 -11.65 9.60 -7.02
N CYS A 294 -12.77 10.28 -7.23
CA CYS A 294 -13.62 10.99 -6.29
C CYS A 294 -15.10 10.77 -6.65
N TRP A 295 -16.04 11.41 -5.94
CA TRP A 295 -17.48 11.22 -6.18
C TRP A 295 -17.91 11.63 -7.58
N GLN A 296 -17.58 12.86 -7.99
CA GLN A 296 -18.03 13.42 -9.26
C GLN A 296 -16.87 14.04 -10.05
N ASP A 297 -16.95 14.00 -11.38
CA ASP A 297 -16.06 14.71 -12.28
C ASP A 297 -15.96 16.19 -11.90
N ILE A 298 -14.77 16.77 -11.96
CA ILE A 298 -14.52 18.11 -11.47
C ILE A 298 -14.68 19.13 -12.60
N ALA A 299 -15.69 19.99 -12.49
CA ALA A 299 -15.98 21.05 -13.45
C ALA A 299 -15.30 22.38 -13.12
N SER A 300 -14.62 22.46 -11.97
CA SER A 300 -13.97 23.70 -11.52
C SER A 300 -12.95 24.19 -12.54
N ALA A 301 -13.06 25.46 -12.94
CA ALA A 301 -12.06 26.16 -13.75
C ALA A 301 -11.03 26.92 -12.90
N GLN A 302 -11.09 26.78 -11.58
CA GLN A 302 -10.18 27.41 -10.63
C GLN A 302 -8.94 26.54 -10.40
N GLU A 303 -7.90 27.15 -9.83
CA GLU A 303 -6.75 26.39 -9.34
C GLU A 303 -7.18 25.33 -8.31
N PRO A 304 -6.55 24.14 -8.31
CA PRO A 304 -5.48 23.69 -9.24
C PRO A 304 -6.02 23.09 -10.57
N TYR A 305 -7.33 23.02 -10.77
CA TYR A 305 -7.97 22.24 -11.85
C TYR A 305 -7.89 22.90 -13.22
N ALA A 306 -7.68 24.24 -13.29
CA ALA A 306 -7.50 24.93 -14.56
C ALA A 306 -6.38 24.31 -15.41
N ASP A 307 -5.28 23.88 -14.76
CA ASP A 307 -4.11 23.29 -15.38
C ASP A 307 -4.07 21.74 -15.25
N ARG A 308 -5.13 21.14 -14.73
CA ARG A 308 -5.24 19.70 -14.49
C ARG A 308 -6.47 19.11 -15.17
N PRO A 309 -6.51 19.03 -16.50
CA PRO A 309 -7.72 18.62 -17.25
C PRO A 309 -8.17 17.19 -16.95
N MET A 310 -7.29 16.33 -16.45
CA MET A 310 -7.61 14.93 -16.13
C MET A 310 -8.58 14.79 -14.96
N GLU A 311 -8.64 15.75 -14.04
CA GLU A 311 -9.58 15.76 -12.92
C GLU A 311 -11.05 15.87 -13.40
N ARG A 312 -11.26 16.36 -14.60
CA ARG A 312 -12.57 16.39 -15.24
C ARG A 312 -13.15 15.00 -15.50
N PHE A 313 -12.36 13.96 -15.32
CA PHE A 313 -12.73 12.57 -15.61
C PHE A 313 -12.50 11.63 -14.43
N ALA A 314 -12.09 12.15 -13.28
CA ALA A 314 -11.70 11.33 -12.11
C ALA A 314 -12.89 10.72 -11.35
N GLY A 315 -14.09 11.34 -11.43
CA GLY A 315 -15.26 10.97 -10.63
C GLY A 315 -15.89 9.62 -10.97
N LEU A 316 -16.61 9.06 -10.00
CA LEU A 316 -17.49 7.90 -10.20
C LEU A 316 -18.80 8.28 -10.92
N THR A 317 -19.15 9.56 -10.89
CA THR A 317 -20.26 10.14 -11.66
C THR A 317 -19.76 11.23 -12.60
N ARG A 318 -20.47 11.44 -13.69
CA ARG A 318 -20.19 12.50 -14.66
C ARG A 318 -20.69 13.86 -14.14
N LEU A 319 -20.35 14.93 -14.83
CA LEU A 319 -20.77 16.31 -14.49
C LEU A 319 -22.29 16.51 -14.42
N ASP A 320 -23.04 15.72 -15.16
CA ASP A 320 -24.51 15.73 -15.17
C ASP A 320 -25.12 14.83 -14.08
N GLY A 321 -24.27 14.21 -13.22
CA GLY A 321 -24.68 13.28 -12.17
C GLY A 321 -24.94 11.85 -12.66
N THR A 322 -24.79 11.57 -13.97
CA THR A 322 -24.99 10.19 -14.45
C THR A 322 -23.85 9.28 -13.97
N PRO A 323 -24.15 8.04 -13.50
CA PRO A 323 -23.14 7.13 -12.99
C PRO A 323 -22.23 6.63 -14.12
N LYS A 324 -20.94 6.47 -13.81
CA LYS A 324 -20.00 5.72 -14.64
C LYS A 324 -20.03 4.23 -14.29
N PRO A 325 -19.56 3.33 -15.17
CA PRO A 325 -19.48 1.89 -14.86
C PRO A 325 -18.76 1.58 -13.53
N ALA A 326 -17.76 2.36 -13.19
CA ALA A 326 -16.97 2.22 -11.95
C ALA A 326 -17.82 2.31 -10.67
N LEU A 327 -18.90 3.14 -10.65
CA LEU A 327 -19.76 3.27 -9.47
C LEU A 327 -20.47 1.94 -9.13
N ALA A 328 -20.91 1.18 -10.14
CA ALA A 328 -21.52 -0.12 -9.92
C ALA A 328 -20.54 -1.12 -9.29
N GLU A 329 -19.27 -1.05 -9.69
CA GLU A 329 -18.21 -1.92 -9.15
C GLU A 329 -17.85 -1.58 -7.70
N VAL A 330 -17.72 -0.30 -7.37
CA VAL A 330 -17.46 0.15 -6.00
C VAL A 330 -18.65 -0.17 -5.08
N ARG A 331 -19.88 0.01 -5.57
CA ARG A 331 -21.08 -0.41 -4.87
C ARG A 331 -21.08 -1.92 -4.56
N ARG A 332 -20.71 -2.76 -5.52
CA ARG A 332 -20.60 -4.22 -5.33
C ARG A 332 -19.60 -4.56 -4.22
N VAL A 333 -18.47 -3.86 -4.15
CA VAL A 333 -17.50 -4.01 -3.05
C VAL A 333 -18.12 -3.58 -1.73
N ALA A 334 -18.85 -2.46 -1.68
CA ALA A 334 -19.51 -1.99 -0.48
C ALA A 334 -20.56 -2.98 0.05
N GLU A 335 -21.39 -3.54 -0.84
CA GLU A 335 -22.41 -4.54 -0.51
C GLU A 335 -21.81 -5.86 0.02
N SER A 336 -20.55 -6.17 -0.33
CA SER A 336 -19.82 -7.38 0.09
C SER A 336 -18.69 -7.10 1.07
N ALA A 337 -18.61 -5.88 1.62
CA ALA A 337 -17.44 -5.44 2.39
C ALA A 337 -17.14 -6.33 3.62
N ALA A 338 -18.18 -6.75 4.32
CA ALA A 338 -18.04 -7.63 5.48
C ALA A 338 -17.53 -9.04 5.11
N ASP A 339 -17.92 -9.54 3.93
CA ASP A 339 -17.50 -10.85 3.45
C ASP A 339 -16.10 -10.80 2.80
N LEU A 340 -15.72 -9.65 2.24
CA LEU A 340 -14.39 -9.42 1.69
C LEU A 340 -13.35 -9.21 2.79
N ALA A 341 -13.74 -8.61 3.92
CA ALA A 341 -12.81 -8.34 5.02
C ALA A 341 -12.24 -9.63 5.58
N GLY A 342 -10.92 -9.81 5.40
CA GLY A 342 -10.19 -10.99 5.89
C GLY A 342 -10.10 -11.04 7.41
N SER A 343 -9.95 -12.25 7.97
CA SER A 343 -9.59 -12.44 9.37
C SER A 343 -8.08 -12.32 9.58
N GLU A 344 -7.66 -12.05 10.81
CA GLU A 344 -6.26 -12.07 11.21
C GLU A 344 -5.69 -13.49 11.18
N ARG A 345 -5.18 -13.93 10.03
CA ARG A 345 -4.48 -15.19 9.93
C ARG A 345 -3.01 -14.96 9.70
N ARG A 346 -2.17 -15.48 10.57
CA ARG A 346 -0.72 -15.45 10.40
C ARG A 346 -0.29 -16.49 9.36
N ALA A 347 0.39 -16.04 8.33
CA ALA A 347 0.96 -16.90 7.31
C ALA A 347 2.21 -17.67 7.83
N ARG A 348 2.62 -18.72 7.11
CA ARG A 348 3.88 -19.43 7.39
C ARG A 348 5.10 -18.82 6.70
N ILE A 349 4.89 -17.89 5.77
CA ILE A 349 5.93 -17.18 5.03
C ILE A 349 5.94 -15.72 5.46
N ALA A 350 7.11 -15.19 5.79
CA ALA A 350 7.36 -13.76 5.96
C ALA A 350 8.18 -13.23 4.79
N VAL A 351 7.77 -12.09 4.21
CA VAL A 351 8.67 -11.27 3.41
C VAL A 351 9.24 -10.21 4.33
N TYR A 352 10.53 -10.27 4.56
CA TYR A 352 11.22 -9.39 5.51
C TYR A 352 11.49 -8.02 4.90
N ILE A 353 11.09 -6.98 5.61
CA ILE A 353 11.35 -5.58 5.28
C ILE A 353 12.47 -5.08 6.20
N PRO A 354 13.71 -4.95 5.72
CA PRO A 354 14.81 -4.44 6.52
C PRO A 354 14.55 -2.98 6.94
N GLU A 355 14.99 -2.63 8.15
CA GLU A 355 14.74 -1.29 8.70
C GLU A 355 15.36 -0.17 7.83
N HIS A 356 16.56 -0.37 7.33
CA HIS A 356 17.24 0.59 6.46
C HIS A 356 16.55 0.80 5.09
N ALA A 357 15.75 -0.16 4.61
CA ALA A 357 14.98 -0.01 3.37
C ALA A 357 13.93 1.11 3.46
N ARG A 358 13.70 1.65 4.65
CA ARG A 358 12.68 2.65 4.97
C ARG A 358 13.26 4.01 5.33
N VAL A 359 14.58 4.11 5.47
CA VAL A 359 15.26 5.35 5.86
C VAL A 359 15.67 6.12 4.61
N ALA A 360 15.11 7.30 4.42
CA ALA A 360 15.51 8.19 3.33
C ALA A 360 16.92 8.78 3.60
N GLY A 361 17.75 8.71 2.57
CA GLY A 361 19.17 8.84 2.61
C GLY A 361 19.79 10.08 3.21
N LYS A 362 20.59 9.83 4.23
CA LYS A 362 21.66 10.75 4.67
C LYS A 362 23.04 10.29 4.20
N SER A 363 23.13 9.17 3.49
CA SER A 363 24.35 8.53 3.04
C SER A 363 24.19 8.12 1.56
N TYR A 364 25.31 8.01 0.84
CA TYR A 364 25.30 7.46 -0.52
C TYR A 364 24.81 6.00 -0.54
N LEU A 365 24.89 5.29 0.59
CA LEU A 365 24.38 3.92 0.74
C LEU A 365 22.85 3.86 0.71
N ASP A 366 22.19 4.94 1.08
CA ASP A 366 20.74 5.02 1.14
C ASP A 366 20.14 5.47 -0.21
N SER A 367 20.99 5.89 -1.17
CA SER A 367 20.54 6.27 -2.49
C SER A 367 20.04 5.05 -3.26
N GLY A 368 18.76 5.04 -3.62
CA GLY A 368 18.13 3.93 -4.35
C GLY A 368 17.60 2.80 -3.46
N VAL A 369 17.67 2.95 -2.14
CA VAL A 369 16.97 2.06 -1.21
C VAL A 369 15.46 2.26 -1.37
N GLY A 370 14.73 1.19 -1.34
CA GLY A 370 13.28 1.19 -1.44
C GLY A 370 12.72 -0.23 -1.37
N THR A 371 11.41 -0.34 -1.38
CA THR A 371 10.71 -1.61 -1.21
C THR A 371 10.19 -2.20 -2.52
N LEU A 372 10.72 -1.75 -3.68
CA LEU A 372 10.33 -2.31 -4.98
C LEU A 372 10.61 -3.82 -5.08
N ALA A 373 11.73 -4.29 -4.55
CA ALA A 373 12.01 -5.73 -4.52
C ALA A 373 10.99 -6.50 -3.67
N THR A 374 10.54 -5.91 -2.56
CA THR A 374 9.46 -6.44 -1.71
C THR A 374 8.14 -6.49 -2.47
N PHE A 375 7.80 -5.45 -3.24
CA PHE A 375 6.62 -5.46 -4.11
C PHE A 375 6.69 -6.56 -5.16
N TYR A 376 7.85 -6.78 -5.79
CA TYR A 376 8.00 -7.85 -6.77
C TYR A 376 7.94 -9.25 -6.13
N ALA A 377 8.50 -9.43 -4.94
CA ALA A 377 8.33 -10.66 -4.17
C ALA A 377 6.86 -10.92 -3.82
N TYR A 378 6.14 -9.87 -3.40
CA TYR A 378 4.69 -9.92 -3.18
C TYR A 378 3.95 -10.45 -4.43
N LEU A 379 4.21 -9.88 -5.61
CA LEU A 379 3.57 -10.31 -6.86
C LEU A 379 3.89 -11.78 -7.19
N LEU A 380 5.14 -12.22 -6.96
CA LEU A 380 5.53 -13.61 -7.20
C LEU A 380 4.86 -14.59 -6.25
N LEU A 381 4.69 -14.22 -4.97
CA LEU A 381 3.99 -15.03 -3.98
C LEU A 381 2.49 -15.13 -4.31
N LYS A 382 1.86 -14.01 -4.70
CA LYS A 382 0.46 -14.02 -5.17
C LYS A 382 0.28 -14.97 -6.37
N ARG A 383 1.14 -14.86 -7.37
CA ARG A 383 1.12 -15.75 -8.55
C ARG A 383 1.46 -17.20 -8.22
N ALA A 384 2.18 -17.44 -7.14
CA ALA A 384 2.47 -18.78 -6.61
C ALA A 384 1.35 -19.33 -5.73
N HIS A 385 0.30 -18.56 -5.44
CA HIS A 385 -0.81 -18.88 -4.52
C HIS A 385 -0.30 -19.24 -3.10
N LEU A 386 0.77 -18.59 -2.66
CA LEU A 386 1.36 -18.80 -1.34
C LEU A 386 0.87 -17.70 -0.40
N ASP A 387 0.40 -18.08 0.78
CA ASP A 387 0.04 -17.14 1.84
C ASP A 387 1.31 -16.61 2.52
N PHE A 388 1.37 -15.31 2.77
CA PHE A 388 2.53 -14.66 3.38
C PHE A 388 2.13 -13.37 4.10
N ASP A 389 3.01 -12.92 5.01
CA ASP A 389 2.95 -11.61 5.66
C ASP A 389 4.15 -10.76 5.25
N LEU A 390 3.98 -9.42 5.25
CA LEU A 390 5.08 -8.48 5.18
C LEU A 390 5.47 -8.10 6.61
N VAL A 391 6.76 -8.24 6.97
CA VAL A 391 7.20 -8.17 8.35
C VAL A 391 8.44 -7.30 8.49
N SER A 392 8.45 -6.39 9.44
CA SER A 392 9.56 -5.48 9.73
C SER A 392 10.17 -5.68 11.12
N GLY A 393 10.03 -6.83 11.73
CA GLY A 393 10.50 -7.02 13.12
C GLY A 393 10.75 -8.48 13.45
N ASP A 394 9.95 -8.99 14.37
CA ASP A 394 10.06 -10.35 14.86
C ASP A 394 9.71 -11.38 13.76
N LEU A 395 10.56 -12.40 13.64
CA LEU A 395 10.44 -13.49 12.68
C LEU A 395 9.96 -14.80 13.35
N ASP A 396 9.52 -14.76 14.60
CA ASP A 396 9.06 -15.93 15.33
C ASP A 396 7.79 -16.54 14.69
N GLY A 397 7.74 -17.86 14.64
CA GLY A 397 6.59 -18.61 14.11
C GLY A 397 6.51 -18.72 12.58
N TYR A 398 7.35 -18.03 11.82
CA TYR A 398 7.44 -18.24 10.38
C TYR A 398 8.32 -19.46 10.04
N GLY A 399 7.93 -20.21 9.03
CA GLY A 399 8.72 -21.35 8.52
C GLY A 399 9.72 -20.94 7.44
N LEU A 400 9.37 -19.90 6.65
CA LEU A 400 10.19 -19.35 5.58
C LEU A 400 10.22 -17.81 5.69
N VAL A 401 11.43 -17.27 5.69
CA VAL A 401 11.68 -15.82 5.57
C VAL A 401 12.27 -15.53 4.21
N ILE A 402 11.68 -14.58 3.47
CA ILE A 402 12.11 -14.16 2.15
C ILE A 402 12.76 -12.78 2.26
N CYS A 403 14.03 -12.67 1.84
CA CYS A 403 14.81 -11.44 1.74
C CYS A 403 15.07 -11.14 0.25
N PRO A 404 14.21 -10.34 -0.42
CA PRO A 404 14.23 -10.19 -1.87
C PRO A 404 15.25 -9.16 -2.35
N SER A 405 16.13 -9.54 -3.27
CA SER A 405 17.13 -8.68 -3.96
C SER A 405 17.78 -7.68 -3.02
N VAL A 406 18.37 -8.18 -1.94
CA VAL A 406 18.93 -7.36 -0.85
C VAL A 406 20.08 -6.50 -1.35
N THR A 407 19.91 -5.18 -1.28
CA THR A 407 20.93 -4.20 -1.68
C THR A 407 21.77 -3.71 -0.51
N HIS A 408 21.24 -3.81 0.70
CA HIS A 408 21.92 -3.44 1.92
C HIS A 408 21.38 -4.30 3.08
N VAL A 409 22.26 -4.79 3.93
CA VAL A 409 21.92 -5.56 5.14
C VAL A 409 22.72 -5.04 6.31
N THR A 410 22.07 -4.88 7.46
CA THR A 410 22.72 -4.45 8.70
C THR A 410 23.10 -5.66 9.57
N LEU A 411 23.97 -5.44 10.56
CA LEU A 411 24.27 -6.49 11.54
C LEU A 411 23.01 -6.92 12.31
N THR A 412 22.13 -5.98 12.63
CA THR A 412 20.85 -6.26 13.30
C THR A 412 19.96 -7.16 12.44
N ASP A 413 19.88 -6.92 11.13
CA ASP A 413 19.15 -7.80 10.22
C ASP A 413 19.75 -9.20 10.18
N LEU A 414 21.07 -9.32 10.09
CA LEU A 414 21.78 -10.60 10.10
C LEU A 414 21.56 -11.37 11.40
N ASP A 415 21.56 -10.68 12.55
CA ASP A 415 21.31 -11.31 13.85
C ASP A 415 19.88 -11.84 13.96
N ARG A 416 18.88 -11.11 13.44
CA ARG A 416 17.48 -11.59 13.33
C ARG A 416 17.37 -12.83 12.45
N LEU A 417 18.05 -12.85 11.29
CA LEU A 417 18.08 -14.02 10.40
C LEU A 417 18.77 -15.22 11.06
N ARG A 418 19.91 -15.00 11.75
CA ARG A 418 20.59 -16.08 12.51
C ARG A 418 19.72 -16.63 13.63
N ALA A 419 19.00 -15.77 14.36
CA ALA A 419 18.07 -16.19 15.39
C ALA A 419 16.94 -17.04 14.82
N HIS A 420 16.39 -16.69 13.63
CA HIS A 420 15.40 -17.49 12.93
C HIS A 420 15.96 -18.85 12.49
N LEU A 421 17.17 -18.90 11.94
CA LEU A 421 17.85 -20.13 11.53
C LEU A 421 18.17 -21.04 12.73
N ALA A 422 18.55 -20.47 13.88
CA ALA A 422 18.83 -21.23 15.10
C ALA A 422 17.59 -21.99 15.64
N ARG A 423 16.37 -21.55 15.26
CA ARG A 423 15.10 -22.24 15.57
C ARG A 423 14.64 -23.21 14.49
N GLY A 424 15.50 -23.54 13.52
CA GLY A 424 15.20 -24.46 12.45
C GLY A 424 14.45 -23.86 11.26
N GLY A 425 14.32 -22.52 11.20
CA GLY A 425 13.67 -21.81 10.11
C GLY A 425 14.43 -21.87 8.79
N THR A 426 13.75 -21.53 7.71
CA THR A 426 14.36 -21.38 6.38
C THR A 426 14.43 -19.91 5.98
N VAL A 427 15.56 -19.50 5.41
CA VAL A 427 15.75 -18.16 4.84
C VAL A 427 16.01 -18.31 3.34
N TYR A 428 15.17 -17.66 2.50
CA TYR A 428 15.53 -17.40 1.11
C TYR A 428 16.11 -15.98 1.02
N TYR A 429 17.31 -15.89 0.45
CA TYR A 429 18.06 -14.65 0.33
C TYR A 429 18.54 -14.47 -1.10
N SER A 430 18.02 -13.48 -1.82
CA SER A 430 18.54 -13.10 -3.13
C SER A 430 19.38 -11.83 -3.02
N LEU A 431 20.53 -11.83 -3.70
CA LEU A 431 21.51 -10.74 -3.61
C LEU A 431 21.20 -9.65 -4.63
N GLY A 432 20.98 -8.41 -4.16
CA GLY A 432 20.76 -7.23 -4.98
C GLY A 432 22.03 -6.41 -5.23
N ASP A 433 22.91 -6.35 -4.23
CA ASP A 433 24.19 -5.64 -4.28
C ASP A 433 25.27 -6.42 -3.55
N HIS A 434 26.42 -6.60 -4.19
CA HIS A 434 27.51 -7.43 -3.63
C HIS A 434 28.33 -6.73 -2.55
N LEU A 435 28.35 -5.39 -2.54
CA LEU A 435 29.13 -4.61 -1.57
C LEU A 435 28.44 -4.50 -0.21
N HIS A 436 27.12 -4.27 -0.23
CA HIS A 436 26.37 -3.91 0.97
C HIS A 436 25.28 -4.93 1.33
N GLY A 437 24.92 -5.81 0.39
CA GLY A 437 23.87 -6.82 0.56
C GLY A 437 24.39 -8.24 0.82
N PHE A 438 25.69 -8.52 0.71
CA PHE A 438 26.20 -9.86 0.92
C PHE A 438 26.13 -10.27 2.39
N PRO A 439 25.44 -11.39 2.73
CA PRO A 439 25.16 -11.75 4.13
C PRO A 439 26.34 -12.43 4.85
N GLY A 440 27.47 -12.64 4.15
CA GLY A 440 28.63 -13.40 4.65
C GLY A 440 28.66 -14.84 4.14
N ALA A 441 29.88 -15.40 4.06
CA ALA A 441 30.10 -16.76 3.54
C ALA A 441 29.47 -17.85 4.41
N ASP A 442 29.36 -17.62 5.71
CA ASP A 442 28.73 -18.51 6.68
C ASP A 442 27.23 -18.70 6.40
N LEU A 443 26.51 -17.65 6.03
CA LEU A 443 25.09 -17.72 5.65
C LEU A 443 24.92 -18.17 4.21
N ALA A 444 25.65 -17.58 3.27
CA ALA A 444 25.54 -17.89 1.84
C ALA A 444 26.00 -19.33 1.50
N GLY A 445 26.89 -19.92 2.29
CA GLY A 445 27.57 -21.17 1.95
C GLY A 445 28.51 -21.06 0.78
N ALA A 446 28.94 -19.84 0.46
CA ALA A 446 29.83 -19.51 -0.65
C ALA A 446 30.63 -18.25 -0.37
N GLU A 447 31.82 -18.16 -0.95
CA GLU A 447 32.62 -16.95 -1.01
C GLU A 447 32.37 -16.19 -2.31
N LEU A 448 32.50 -14.86 -2.26
CA LEU A 448 32.56 -14.02 -3.46
C LEU A 448 33.96 -14.12 -4.05
N SER A 449 34.06 -14.56 -5.29
CA SER A 449 35.37 -14.64 -5.97
C SER A 449 35.71 -13.35 -6.73
N ASP A 450 34.70 -12.75 -7.38
CA ASP A 450 34.87 -11.53 -8.16
C ASP A 450 33.48 -10.97 -8.52
N TYR A 451 33.45 -9.76 -9.08
CA TYR A 451 32.28 -9.16 -9.70
C TYR A 451 32.57 -8.74 -11.15
N SER A 452 31.52 -8.62 -11.95
CA SER A 452 31.64 -8.16 -13.34
C SER A 452 30.45 -7.26 -13.69
N LEU A 453 30.74 -6.19 -14.42
CA LEU A 453 29.73 -5.32 -15.03
C LEU A 453 29.19 -5.90 -16.34
N THR A 454 29.75 -7.02 -16.80
CA THR A 454 29.32 -7.75 -17.99
C THR A 454 28.71 -9.09 -17.59
N PRO A 455 27.50 -9.42 -18.08
CA PRO A 455 26.79 -10.64 -17.66
C PRO A 455 27.23 -11.90 -18.41
N GLU A 456 28.44 -11.96 -18.91
CA GLU A 456 28.94 -13.11 -19.71
C GLU A 456 28.67 -14.44 -19.01
N GLY A 457 28.01 -15.37 -19.70
CA GLY A 457 27.70 -16.71 -19.18
C GLY A 457 26.55 -16.78 -18.16
N LYS A 458 26.01 -15.65 -17.66
CA LYS A 458 24.99 -15.61 -16.60
C LYS A 458 23.60 -15.17 -17.11
N THR A 459 23.20 -15.69 -18.25
CA THR A 459 21.95 -15.27 -18.93
C THR A 459 20.68 -15.94 -18.42
N ALA A 460 20.79 -16.93 -17.56
CA ALA A 460 19.65 -17.64 -16.96
C ALA A 460 20.05 -18.30 -15.64
N ILE A 461 19.09 -18.61 -14.80
CA ILE A 461 19.23 -19.58 -13.70
C ILE A 461 18.68 -20.90 -14.19
N ARG A 462 19.53 -21.91 -14.22
CA ARG A 462 19.20 -23.27 -14.62
C ARG A 462 19.00 -24.15 -13.39
N TRP A 463 17.76 -24.61 -13.16
CA TRP A 463 17.42 -25.50 -12.05
C TRP A 463 16.70 -26.74 -12.57
N SER A 464 17.36 -27.87 -12.57
CA SER A 464 16.92 -29.09 -13.26
C SER A 464 16.68 -28.81 -14.77
N GLU A 465 15.54 -29.18 -15.31
CA GLU A 465 15.15 -29.02 -16.71
C GLU A 465 14.54 -27.63 -17.04
N VAL A 466 14.60 -26.66 -16.13
CA VAL A 466 13.97 -25.35 -16.32
C VAL A 466 15.03 -24.25 -16.28
N ASP A 467 15.04 -23.43 -17.33
CA ASP A 467 15.83 -22.20 -17.40
C ASP A 467 14.95 -20.99 -17.13
N TRP A 468 15.38 -20.15 -16.18
CA TRP A 468 14.77 -18.84 -15.90
C TRP A 468 15.69 -17.74 -16.47
N PRO A 469 15.28 -17.05 -17.54
CA PRO A 469 16.14 -16.07 -18.20
C PRO A 469 16.36 -14.83 -17.32
N LEU A 470 17.59 -14.37 -17.23
CA LEU A 470 18.00 -13.14 -16.56
C LEU A 470 18.26 -12.05 -17.59
N ASP A 471 17.93 -10.81 -17.21
CA ASP A 471 18.32 -9.62 -17.94
C ASP A 471 19.06 -8.66 -16.98
N TRP A 472 20.30 -8.38 -17.31
CA TRP A 472 21.20 -7.55 -16.50
C TRP A 472 21.23 -6.08 -16.94
N LYS A 473 20.38 -5.69 -17.89
CA LYS A 473 20.33 -4.31 -18.42
C LYS A 473 19.69 -3.33 -17.45
N THR A 474 18.99 -3.82 -16.45
CA THR A 474 18.34 -3.00 -15.45
C THR A 474 19.31 -2.51 -14.40
N GLY A 475 19.49 -1.18 -14.34
CA GLY A 475 19.95 -0.48 -13.14
C GLY A 475 21.37 -0.76 -12.66
N GLY A 476 22.31 -1.07 -13.56
CA GLY A 476 23.72 -1.29 -13.16
C GLY A 476 23.91 -2.57 -12.35
N ALA A 477 23.07 -3.57 -12.56
CA ALA A 477 23.21 -4.86 -11.90
C ALA A 477 24.56 -5.49 -12.20
N THR A 478 25.28 -5.81 -11.15
CA THR A 478 26.58 -6.45 -11.21
C THR A 478 26.40 -7.96 -11.08
N THR A 479 27.01 -8.72 -11.98
CA THR A 479 27.09 -10.17 -11.81
C THR A 479 28.21 -10.52 -10.85
N ILE A 480 28.05 -11.58 -10.09
CA ILE A 480 29.04 -12.04 -9.12
C ILE A 480 29.47 -13.46 -9.42
N GLY A 481 30.74 -13.75 -9.18
CA GLY A 481 31.30 -15.08 -9.10
C GLY A 481 31.16 -15.63 -7.69
N LEU A 482 30.65 -16.84 -7.57
CA LEU A 482 30.50 -17.57 -6.31
C LEU A 482 31.36 -18.83 -6.33
N VAL A 483 32.11 -19.04 -5.24
CA VAL A 483 32.80 -20.31 -4.96
C VAL A 483 32.09 -20.98 -3.79
N ALA A 484 31.43 -22.10 -4.06
CA ALA A 484 30.73 -22.84 -3.01
C ALA A 484 31.73 -23.34 -1.95
N THR A 485 31.37 -23.17 -0.68
CA THR A 485 32.15 -23.64 0.47
C THR A 485 31.37 -24.74 1.21
N THR A 486 30.46 -24.37 2.10
CA THR A 486 29.56 -25.31 2.79
C THR A 486 28.21 -25.48 2.12
N GLY A 487 27.86 -24.57 1.20
CA GLY A 487 26.60 -24.62 0.45
C GLY A 487 26.63 -25.57 -0.73
N GLU A 488 25.55 -26.30 -0.94
CA GLU A 488 25.33 -27.19 -2.08
C GLU A 488 24.66 -26.41 -3.23
N PRO A 489 25.28 -26.30 -4.42
CA PRO A 489 24.64 -25.69 -5.56
C PRO A 489 23.47 -26.50 -6.09
N ILE A 490 22.25 -25.98 -5.99
CA ILE A 490 21.01 -26.59 -6.52
C ILE A 490 20.58 -26.03 -7.87
N ALA A 491 21.10 -24.85 -8.23
CA ALA A 491 20.93 -24.26 -9.56
C ALA A 491 22.23 -23.59 -10.02
N ARG A 492 22.43 -23.51 -11.34
CA ARG A 492 23.65 -22.99 -11.93
C ARG A 492 23.34 -21.99 -13.04
N TYR A 493 24.28 -21.15 -13.35
CA TYR A 493 24.27 -20.36 -14.57
C TYR A 493 24.69 -21.23 -15.79
N PRO A 494 24.45 -20.78 -17.03
CA PRO A 494 24.89 -21.50 -18.23
C PRO A 494 26.39 -21.75 -18.31
N ASP A 495 27.22 -20.89 -17.70
CA ASP A 495 28.66 -21.06 -17.58
C ASP A 495 29.10 -22.15 -16.57
N GLY A 496 28.15 -22.76 -15.91
CA GLY A 496 28.37 -23.80 -14.92
C GLY A 496 28.63 -23.29 -13.49
N THR A 497 28.76 -21.98 -13.28
CA THR A 497 28.97 -21.42 -11.93
C THR A 497 27.70 -21.47 -11.09
N PRO A 498 27.81 -21.54 -9.74
CA PRO A 498 26.64 -21.59 -8.85
C PRO A 498 25.75 -20.34 -9.01
N ALA A 499 24.44 -20.54 -9.10
CA ALA A 499 23.43 -19.49 -9.11
C ALA A 499 22.57 -19.49 -7.85
N VAL A 500 22.15 -20.70 -7.40
CA VAL A 500 21.40 -20.90 -6.15
C VAL A 500 22.05 -22.00 -5.35
N LEU A 501 22.29 -21.75 -4.08
CA LEU A 501 22.88 -22.70 -3.15
C LEU A 501 21.91 -22.96 -1.97
N VAL A 502 21.97 -24.16 -1.43
CA VAL A 502 21.36 -24.51 -0.14
C VAL A 502 22.47 -24.71 0.87
N ASN A 503 22.42 -23.95 1.96
CA ASN A 503 23.38 -24.04 3.05
C ASN A 503 22.70 -24.41 4.37
N ARG A 504 23.29 -25.30 5.17
CA ARG A 504 22.83 -25.60 6.53
C ARG A 504 23.55 -24.70 7.52
N VAL A 505 22.76 -23.98 8.32
CA VAL A 505 23.28 -23.06 9.35
C VAL A 505 22.61 -23.40 10.68
N GLY A 506 23.33 -24.13 11.53
CA GLY A 506 22.74 -24.74 12.73
C GLY A 506 21.60 -25.70 12.37
N GLU A 507 20.44 -25.49 12.97
CA GLU A 507 19.22 -26.29 12.69
C GLU A 507 18.47 -25.77 11.44
N GLY A 508 18.80 -24.58 10.93
CA GLY A 508 18.10 -23.92 9.84
C GLY A 508 18.70 -24.14 8.46
N THR A 509 18.05 -23.57 7.48
CA THR A 509 18.44 -23.69 6.07
C THR A 509 18.46 -22.30 5.42
N VAL A 510 19.52 -21.96 4.69
CA VAL A 510 19.57 -20.80 3.81
C VAL A 510 19.50 -21.25 2.35
N VAL A 511 18.59 -20.68 1.59
CA VAL A 511 18.54 -20.78 0.13
C VAL A 511 19.07 -19.47 -0.42
N PHE A 512 20.34 -19.45 -0.80
CA PHE A 512 21.02 -18.25 -1.27
C PHE A 512 21.00 -18.18 -2.80
N CYS A 513 20.52 -17.06 -3.35
CA CYS A 513 20.52 -16.76 -4.79
C CYS A 513 21.47 -15.60 -5.09
N GLY A 514 22.46 -15.85 -5.94
CA GLY A 514 23.48 -14.85 -6.32
C GLY A 514 23.02 -13.85 -7.39
N ALA A 515 21.74 -13.77 -7.69
CA ALA A 515 21.16 -12.84 -8.66
C ALA A 515 20.06 -11.96 -8.04
N PRO A 516 19.91 -10.69 -8.48
CA PRO A 516 18.83 -9.80 -8.06
C PRO A 516 17.51 -10.20 -8.74
N LEU A 517 16.96 -11.36 -8.32
CA LEU A 517 15.90 -12.04 -9.02
C LEU A 517 14.63 -11.19 -9.11
N GLU A 518 14.19 -10.61 -8.00
CA GLU A 518 12.96 -9.81 -7.92
C GLU A 518 13.11 -8.50 -8.71
N ARG A 519 14.29 -7.89 -8.68
CA ARG A 519 14.59 -6.68 -9.47
C ARG A 519 14.52 -6.90 -10.98
N GLN A 520 14.57 -8.16 -11.45
CA GLN A 520 14.30 -8.49 -12.87
C GLN A 520 12.90 -8.06 -13.32
N LEU A 521 11.94 -7.97 -12.38
CA LEU A 521 10.55 -7.60 -12.66
C LEU A 521 10.34 -6.10 -12.82
N ASP A 522 11.37 -5.29 -12.59
CA ASP A 522 11.33 -3.85 -12.85
C ASP A 522 11.18 -3.50 -14.34
N GLN A 523 11.38 -4.46 -15.22
CA GLN A 523 11.18 -4.30 -16.65
C GLN A 523 9.75 -4.66 -17.07
N PRO A 524 9.16 -3.93 -18.05
CA PRO A 524 7.88 -4.25 -18.63
C PRO A 524 7.82 -5.68 -19.20
N GLY A 525 6.69 -6.36 -19.01
CA GLY A 525 6.43 -7.69 -19.54
C GLY A 525 7.18 -8.85 -18.87
N ARG A 526 8.10 -8.59 -17.94
CA ARG A 526 8.91 -9.65 -17.33
C ARG A 526 8.14 -10.52 -16.35
N LEU A 527 7.16 -9.97 -15.64
CA LEU A 527 6.38 -10.71 -14.66
C LEU A 527 5.63 -11.89 -15.30
N THR A 528 4.90 -11.63 -16.38
CA THR A 528 4.07 -12.64 -17.04
C THR A 528 4.86 -13.60 -17.92
N GLY A 529 6.00 -13.17 -18.46
CA GLY A 529 6.84 -13.98 -19.37
C GLY A 529 7.84 -14.93 -18.67
N SER A 530 8.20 -14.66 -17.42
CA SER A 530 9.32 -15.33 -16.76
C SER A 530 8.97 -16.62 -16.03
N ARG A 531 7.73 -16.78 -15.60
CA ARG A 531 7.26 -17.88 -14.73
C ARG A 531 8.04 -18.01 -13.42
N TRP A 532 8.53 -16.91 -12.87
CA TRP A 532 9.30 -16.86 -11.62
C TRP A 532 8.50 -17.33 -10.40
N GLU A 533 7.16 -17.31 -10.44
CA GLU A 533 6.29 -17.89 -9.43
C GLU A 533 6.57 -19.37 -9.20
N ARG A 534 7.00 -20.11 -10.23
CA ARG A 534 7.37 -21.54 -10.10
C ARG A 534 8.66 -21.73 -9.29
N LEU A 535 9.59 -20.76 -9.40
CA LEU A 535 10.80 -20.75 -8.57
C LEU A 535 10.43 -20.54 -7.11
N TYR A 536 9.55 -19.58 -6.82
CA TYR A 536 9.05 -19.33 -5.47
C TYR A 536 8.32 -20.55 -4.89
N ARG A 537 7.53 -21.27 -5.68
CA ARG A 537 6.95 -22.56 -5.25
C ARG A 537 8.01 -23.62 -4.91
N ARG A 538 9.12 -23.67 -5.65
CA ARG A 538 10.23 -24.58 -5.34
C ARG A 538 10.91 -24.20 -4.02
N ILE A 539 11.17 -22.92 -3.80
CA ILE A 539 11.73 -22.40 -2.55
C ILE A 539 10.82 -22.72 -1.37
N ALA A 540 9.52 -22.46 -1.48
CA ALA A 540 8.55 -22.75 -0.42
C ALA A 540 8.52 -24.26 -0.08
N ARG A 541 8.61 -25.14 -1.08
CA ARG A 541 8.69 -26.58 -0.87
C ARG A 541 9.95 -27.04 -0.12
N LEU A 542 11.09 -26.35 -0.29
CA LEU A 542 12.30 -26.62 0.51
C LEU A 542 12.06 -26.33 2.00
N ALA A 543 11.16 -25.40 2.32
CA ALA A 543 10.71 -25.08 3.68
C ALA A 543 9.47 -25.92 4.11
N GLY A 544 9.05 -26.93 3.33
CA GLY A 544 7.87 -27.74 3.63
C GLY A 544 6.55 -26.97 3.57
N ILE A 545 6.46 -25.92 2.73
CA ILE A 545 5.27 -25.07 2.58
C ILE A 545 4.66 -25.29 1.19
N VAL A 546 3.34 -25.43 1.17
CA VAL A 546 2.51 -25.55 -0.03
C VAL A 546 1.34 -24.57 0.07
N PRO A 547 0.69 -24.20 -1.04
CA PRO A 547 -0.49 -23.34 -1.03
C PRO A 547 -1.61 -23.92 -0.15
N THR A 548 -2.36 -23.06 0.53
CA THR A 548 -3.59 -23.41 1.26
C THR A 548 -4.72 -23.76 0.29
N VAL A 549 -4.83 -22.98 -0.78
CA VAL A 549 -5.69 -23.24 -1.94
C VAL A 549 -4.86 -22.95 -3.17
N ASP A 550 -4.99 -23.74 -4.21
CA ASP A 550 -4.22 -23.59 -5.45
C ASP A 550 -5.12 -23.58 -6.68
N CYS A 551 -4.65 -22.98 -7.75
CA CYS A 551 -5.23 -23.09 -9.08
C CYS A 551 -4.16 -23.08 -10.18
N ALA A 552 -4.56 -23.39 -11.41
CA ALA A 552 -3.61 -23.46 -12.53
C ALA A 552 -3.22 -22.09 -13.10
N ASP A 553 -4.06 -21.06 -12.89
CA ASP A 553 -3.89 -19.74 -13.48
C ASP A 553 -3.16 -18.79 -12.50
N PRO A 554 -1.92 -18.40 -12.78
CA PRO A 554 -1.17 -17.51 -11.90
C PRO A 554 -1.67 -16.06 -11.90
N ASP A 555 -2.55 -15.66 -12.83
CA ASP A 555 -3.15 -14.32 -12.86
C ASP A 555 -4.38 -14.21 -11.94
N VAL A 556 -4.79 -15.32 -11.33
CA VAL A 556 -5.86 -15.38 -10.34
C VAL A 556 -5.26 -15.30 -8.94
N GLU A 557 -5.65 -14.28 -8.18
CA GLU A 557 -5.30 -14.15 -6.77
C GLU A 557 -6.26 -15.00 -5.93
N LEU A 558 -5.72 -15.71 -4.95
CA LEU A 558 -6.46 -16.46 -3.95
C LEU A 558 -6.14 -15.91 -2.56
N VAL A 559 -7.16 -15.45 -1.83
CA VAL A 559 -7.01 -15.02 -0.44
C VAL A 559 -7.93 -15.90 0.41
N ALA A 560 -7.33 -16.88 1.09
CA ALA A 560 -8.06 -17.84 1.91
C ALA A 560 -8.29 -17.29 3.33
N ASP A 561 -9.51 -17.45 3.85
CA ASP A 561 -9.90 -17.11 5.21
C ASP A 561 -10.86 -18.19 5.76
N GLY A 562 -10.34 -19.08 6.60
CA GLY A 562 -11.11 -20.25 7.07
C GLY A 562 -11.54 -21.14 5.91
N ASN A 563 -12.84 -21.33 5.76
CA ASN A 563 -13.45 -22.09 4.66
C ASN A 563 -13.79 -21.21 3.44
N ARG A 564 -13.52 -19.91 3.50
CA ARG A 564 -13.78 -18.96 2.40
C ARG A 564 -12.52 -18.63 1.64
N VAL A 565 -12.66 -18.38 0.35
CA VAL A 565 -11.59 -17.89 -0.52
C VAL A 565 -12.12 -16.74 -1.36
N VAL A 566 -11.51 -15.57 -1.23
CA VAL A 566 -11.72 -14.47 -2.17
C VAL A 566 -10.85 -14.75 -3.39
N VAL A 567 -11.47 -14.84 -4.55
CA VAL A 567 -10.82 -15.14 -5.83
C VAL A 567 -10.91 -13.91 -6.70
N VAL A 568 -9.76 -13.35 -7.09
CA VAL A 568 -9.68 -12.15 -7.94
C VAL A 568 -8.92 -12.47 -9.22
N ASN A 569 -9.53 -12.27 -10.37
CA ASN A 569 -8.85 -12.38 -11.65
C ASN A 569 -8.17 -11.05 -12.02
N HIS A 570 -6.87 -10.95 -11.83
CA HIS A 570 -6.07 -9.79 -12.24
C HIS A 570 -5.66 -9.83 -13.73
N GLY A 571 -6.00 -10.90 -14.43
CA GLY A 571 -5.70 -11.08 -15.85
C GLY A 571 -6.52 -10.16 -16.77
N ALA A 572 -6.01 -9.96 -17.98
CA ALA A 572 -6.70 -9.21 -19.04
C ALA A 572 -7.75 -10.03 -19.78
N ARG A 573 -7.91 -11.31 -19.45
CA ARG A 573 -8.83 -12.26 -20.10
C ARG A 573 -9.69 -12.96 -19.05
N ARG A 574 -10.74 -13.61 -19.51
CA ARG A 574 -11.50 -14.54 -18.67
C ARG A 574 -10.57 -15.61 -18.10
N ALA A 575 -10.68 -15.86 -16.81
CA ALA A 575 -10.07 -16.99 -16.13
C ALA A 575 -11.11 -18.09 -15.92
N GLY A 576 -10.70 -19.34 -16.16
CA GLY A 576 -11.45 -20.53 -15.77
C GLY A 576 -10.49 -21.50 -15.13
N CYS A 577 -10.64 -21.74 -13.83
CA CYS A 577 -9.77 -22.62 -13.08
C CYS A 577 -10.55 -23.43 -12.05
N ASP A 578 -10.02 -24.59 -11.72
CA ASP A 578 -10.45 -25.34 -10.54
C ASP A 578 -9.62 -24.87 -9.36
N LEU A 579 -10.28 -24.40 -8.31
CA LEU A 579 -9.67 -24.23 -7.00
C LEU A 579 -9.45 -25.61 -6.40
N VAL A 580 -8.26 -25.84 -5.84
CA VAL A 580 -7.88 -27.15 -5.28
C VAL A 580 -7.44 -26.94 -3.83
N TRP A 581 -8.15 -27.52 -2.89
CA TRP A 581 -7.78 -27.56 -1.48
C TRP A 581 -6.82 -28.71 -1.16
N PRO A 582 -6.11 -28.68 -0.03
CA PRO A 582 -5.17 -29.75 0.35
C PRO A 582 -5.83 -31.13 0.47
N GLY A 583 -7.12 -31.18 0.79
CA GLY A 583 -7.94 -32.40 0.83
C GLY A 583 -8.23 -33.01 -0.55
N GLY A 584 -7.92 -32.31 -1.62
CA GLY A 584 -8.20 -32.72 -3.00
C GLY A 584 -9.57 -32.30 -3.51
N GLU A 585 -10.36 -31.60 -2.71
CA GLU A 585 -11.61 -30.96 -3.13
C GLU A 585 -11.35 -29.96 -4.26
N ARG A 586 -12.31 -29.87 -5.18
CA ARG A 586 -12.22 -28.99 -6.34
C ARG A 586 -13.51 -28.23 -6.56
N VAL A 587 -13.39 -26.91 -6.73
CA VAL A 587 -14.50 -26.04 -7.10
C VAL A 587 -14.14 -25.30 -8.38
N ALA A 588 -14.93 -25.46 -9.42
CA ALA A 588 -14.72 -24.77 -10.70
C ALA A 588 -15.16 -23.30 -10.60
N VAL A 589 -14.27 -22.38 -10.92
CA VAL A 589 -14.52 -20.94 -10.92
C VAL A 589 -14.35 -20.39 -12.33
N ARG A 590 -15.23 -19.47 -12.73
CA ARG A 590 -15.16 -18.76 -14.00
C ARG A 590 -15.36 -17.25 -13.76
N LEU A 591 -14.32 -16.47 -14.00
CA LEU A 591 -14.33 -15.03 -13.81
C LEU A 591 -14.09 -14.28 -15.11
N ALA A 592 -14.79 -13.18 -15.31
CA ALA A 592 -14.42 -12.22 -16.34
C ALA A 592 -13.04 -11.61 -16.06
N ALA A 593 -12.48 -10.86 -17.01
CA ALA A 593 -11.27 -10.07 -16.75
C ALA A 593 -11.53 -9.07 -15.63
N LYS A 594 -10.59 -8.95 -14.71
CA LYS A 594 -10.67 -8.01 -13.56
C LYS A 594 -11.88 -8.23 -12.64
N ASP A 595 -12.41 -9.44 -12.59
CA ASP A 595 -13.56 -9.80 -11.77
C ASP A 595 -13.17 -10.60 -10.53
N TRP A 596 -14.07 -10.68 -9.57
CA TRP A 596 -13.87 -11.39 -8.31
C TRP A 596 -15.12 -12.15 -7.85
N VAL A 597 -14.92 -13.13 -6.99
CA VAL A 597 -15.98 -13.90 -6.35
C VAL A 597 -15.50 -14.41 -4.99
N ILE A 598 -16.42 -14.62 -4.07
CA ILE A 598 -16.16 -15.34 -2.83
C ILE A 598 -16.66 -16.78 -3.01
N VAL A 599 -15.80 -17.73 -2.69
CA VAL A 599 -16.10 -19.17 -2.77
C VAL A 599 -15.98 -19.76 -1.38
N GLU A 600 -16.93 -20.58 -0.98
CA GLU A 600 -16.87 -21.32 0.27
C GLU A 600 -16.53 -22.78 -0.02
N GLU A 601 -15.66 -23.36 0.83
CA GLU A 601 -15.39 -24.80 0.84
C GLU A 601 -16.68 -25.51 1.32
N GLU A 602 -17.21 -26.43 0.54
CA GLU A 602 -18.36 -27.22 0.98
C GLU A 602 -17.93 -28.14 2.14
N PRO A 603 -18.64 -28.17 3.26
CA PRO A 603 -18.31 -29.08 4.33
C PRO A 603 -18.48 -30.52 3.85
N VAL A 604 -17.42 -31.33 3.96
CA VAL A 604 -17.41 -32.78 3.65
C VAL A 604 -18.32 -33.55 4.60
#